data_e46b6e7d1bdd7a556cb3c21bf9ee0ed3
#
_entry.id   e46b6e7d1bdd7a556cb3c21bf9ee0ed3
#
_cell.length_a   1.000
_cell.length_b   1.000
_cell.length_c   1.000
_cell.angle_alpha   90.00
_cell.angle_beta   90.00
_cell.angle_gamma   90.00
#
_symmetry.space_group_name_H-M   'P 1'
#
loop_
_entity.id
_entity.type
_entity.pdbx_description
1 polymer ?
#
loop_
_entity_poly.entity_id
_entity_poly.type
_entity_poly.pdbx_seq_one_letter_code
_entity_poly.pdbx_strand_id
1 'polypeptide(L)'
;MSQNIITADVVIVGAGIAGLWLHNRLSQLGYHCLLLENQKIGHAQTLSAQGIIHGGSKYALNGILSNAAQTISGMPARWKACLQGNGEIDLSSVNVFTEHQLLWSTQSLSSKMVSFFASKALQSRMQNIPKSERSGLFADDGFKGALYQLDEPVLDVGSLLKALIKPYAATILKTPDSTPEWIKQDGQITAMRFGEELEIQAQQFVLTSGEGTGKLLESLQLTKPKMQKRPLQMLLCKAKDPANPLPQIYAHGLGSGSKPIAT
;
A
#
# COMPACT_ATOMS: atom_id res chain seq x y z
N MET A 1 -28.38 -29.16 -10.24
CA MET A 1 -28.52 -27.93 -9.41
C MET A 1 -28.42 -26.73 -10.34
N SER A 2 -29.23 -25.68 -10.16
CA SER A 2 -29.13 -24.48 -11.01
C SER A 2 -27.83 -23.75 -10.70
N GLN A 3 -27.04 -23.49 -11.71
CA GLN A 3 -25.82 -22.67 -11.60
C GLN A 3 -26.21 -21.22 -11.27
N ASN A 4 -25.59 -20.63 -10.23
CA ASN A 4 -25.77 -19.23 -9.92
C ASN A 4 -24.87 -18.39 -10.85
N ILE A 5 -25.50 -17.64 -11.74
CA ILE A 5 -24.79 -16.72 -12.65
C ILE A 5 -24.92 -15.31 -12.12
N ILE A 6 -23.77 -14.65 -11.91
CA ILE A 6 -23.71 -13.24 -11.51
C ILE A 6 -23.05 -12.46 -12.65
N THR A 7 -23.59 -11.30 -12.99
CA THR A 7 -23.07 -10.44 -14.06
C THR A 7 -22.54 -9.12 -13.50
N ALA A 8 -21.48 -8.59 -14.07
CA ALA A 8 -20.89 -7.30 -13.73
C ALA A 8 -20.28 -6.63 -14.97
N ASP A 9 -20.01 -5.33 -14.89
CA ASP A 9 -19.17 -4.65 -15.89
C ASP A 9 -17.70 -5.01 -15.65
N VAL A 10 -17.27 -4.95 -14.39
CA VAL A 10 -15.88 -5.21 -13.99
C VAL A 10 -15.82 -6.15 -12.80
N VAL A 11 -15.02 -7.20 -12.92
CA VAL A 11 -14.67 -8.10 -11.82
C VAL A 11 -13.23 -7.81 -11.39
N ILE A 12 -13.05 -7.47 -10.13
CA ILE A 12 -11.74 -7.20 -9.51
C ILE A 12 -11.38 -8.39 -8.61
N VAL A 13 -10.23 -9.00 -8.84
CA VAL A 13 -9.81 -10.19 -8.08
C VAL A 13 -8.70 -9.83 -7.09
N GLY A 14 -9.02 -9.89 -5.80
CA GLY A 14 -8.14 -9.55 -4.68
C GLY A 14 -8.53 -8.26 -3.98
N ALA A 15 -9.00 -8.39 -2.72
CA ALA A 15 -9.45 -7.29 -1.88
C ALA A 15 -8.33 -6.73 -0.97
N GLY A 16 -7.13 -6.55 -1.53
CA GLY A 16 -6.08 -5.72 -0.96
C GLY A 16 -6.35 -4.24 -1.21
N ILE A 17 -5.41 -3.37 -0.80
CA ILE A 17 -5.55 -1.90 -0.95
C ILE A 17 -5.81 -1.49 -2.42
N ALA A 18 -5.15 -2.11 -3.38
CA ALA A 18 -5.32 -1.79 -4.80
C ALA A 18 -6.72 -2.15 -5.31
N GLY A 19 -7.21 -3.34 -4.96
CA GLY A 19 -8.55 -3.79 -5.36
C GLY A 19 -9.65 -2.97 -4.72
N LEU A 20 -9.55 -2.71 -3.42
CA LEU A 20 -10.53 -1.88 -2.70
C LEU A 20 -10.58 -0.44 -3.23
N TRP A 21 -9.41 0.14 -3.53
CA TRP A 21 -9.34 1.48 -4.13
C TRP A 21 -10.01 1.52 -5.50
N LEU A 22 -9.64 0.58 -6.37
CA LEU A 22 -10.20 0.49 -7.71
C LEU A 22 -11.72 0.25 -7.68
N HIS A 23 -12.18 -0.65 -6.81
CA HIS A 23 -13.59 -0.95 -6.62
C HIS A 23 -14.39 0.30 -6.23
N ASN A 24 -13.90 1.08 -5.25
CA ASN A 24 -14.55 2.34 -4.88
C ASN A 24 -14.60 3.32 -6.05
N ARG A 25 -13.47 3.49 -6.78
CA ARG A 25 -13.42 4.45 -7.90
C ARG A 25 -14.35 4.09 -9.03
N LEU A 26 -14.35 2.83 -9.47
CA LEU A 26 -15.21 2.40 -10.57
C LEU A 26 -16.69 2.42 -10.18
N SER A 27 -17.02 2.01 -8.95
CA SER A 27 -18.39 2.06 -8.45
C SER A 27 -18.91 3.51 -8.36
N GLN A 28 -18.08 4.48 -7.94
CA GLN A 28 -18.44 5.91 -7.96
C GLN A 28 -18.66 6.45 -9.37
N LEU A 29 -18.02 5.88 -10.37
CA LEU A 29 -18.18 6.23 -11.78
C LEU A 29 -19.41 5.56 -12.42
N GLY A 30 -20.16 4.76 -11.66
CA GLY A 30 -21.41 4.12 -12.10
C GLY A 30 -21.23 2.73 -12.71
N TYR A 31 -20.02 2.15 -12.68
CA TYR A 31 -19.83 0.76 -13.13
C TYR A 31 -20.38 -0.21 -12.10
N HIS A 32 -21.03 -1.26 -12.56
CA HIS A 32 -21.39 -2.41 -11.72
C HIS A 32 -20.15 -3.28 -11.51
N CYS A 33 -19.50 -3.10 -10.35
CA CYS A 33 -18.25 -3.79 -10.00
C CYS A 33 -18.48 -4.87 -8.96
N LEU A 34 -17.80 -6.01 -9.12
CA LEU A 34 -17.67 -7.04 -8.10
C LEU A 34 -16.20 -7.13 -7.68
N LEU A 35 -15.97 -7.14 -6.37
CA LEU A 35 -14.65 -7.37 -5.79
C LEU A 35 -14.63 -8.76 -5.15
N LEU A 36 -13.75 -9.63 -5.63
CA LEU A 36 -13.63 -11.01 -5.18
C LEU A 36 -12.46 -11.19 -4.23
N GLU A 37 -12.69 -11.93 -3.13
CA GLU A 37 -11.65 -12.28 -2.18
C GLU A 37 -11.87 -13.71 -1.67
N ASN A 38 -10.83 -14.52 -1.70
CA ASN A 38 -10.90 -15.91 -1.23
C ASN A 38 -10.47 -16.09 0.24
N GLN A 39 -9.84 -15.08 0.82
CA GLN A 39 -9.37 -15.09 2.21
C GLN A 39 -10.00 -13.96 3.03
N LYS A 40 -9.25 -13.41 3.96
CA LYS A 40 -9.63 -12.23 4.73
C LYS A 40 -9.26 -10.97 3.93
N ILE A 41 -10.17 -10.02 3.86
CA ILE A 41 -9.93 -8.74 3.19
C ILE A 41 -8.66 -8.06 3.73
N GLY A 42 -7.80 -7.62 2.83
CA GLY A 42 -6.52 -7.03 3.17
C GLY A 42 -5.46 -7.99 3.68
N HIS A 43 -5.71 -9.29 3.66
CA HIS A 43 -4.74 -10.31 4.03
C HIS A 43 -3.39 -10.10 3.34
N ALA A 44 -2.34 -10.65 3.90
CA ALA A 44 -0.97 -10.54 3.43
C ALA A 44 -0.44 -9.08 3.45
N GLN A 45 -0.09 -8.51 2.30
CA GLN A 45 0.67 -7.26 2.21
C GLN A 45 -0.04 -6.03 2.80
N THR A 46 -1.36 -5.91 2.64
CA THR A 46 -2.08 -4.71 3.11
C THR A 46 -2.09 -4.61 4.63
N LEU A 47 -2.52 -5.67 5.33
CA LEU A 47 -2.52 -5.69 6.80
C LEU A 47 -1.12 -5.74 7.41
N SER A 48 -0.13 -6.21 6.66
CA SER A 48 1.28 -6.23 7.09
C SER A 48 2.02 -4.93 6.73
N ALA A 49 1.36 -3.97 6.08
CA ALA A 49 1.96 -2.69 5.77
C ALA A 49 2.05 -1.81 7.02
N GLN A 50 3.05 -0.93 7.07
CA GLN A 50 3.25 0.03 8.15
C GLN A 50 2.33 1.26 8.06
N GLY A 51 1.49 1.35 7.02
CA GLY A 51 0.56 2.47 6.81
C GLY A 51 1.21 3.77 6.32
N ILE A 52 2.49 3.76 5.97
CA ILE A 52 3.22 4.94 5.53
C ILE A 52 2.89 5.25 4.06
N ILE A 53 2.46 6.48 3.79
CA ILE A 53 2.19 6.97 2.43
C ILE A 53 3.44 7.64 1.86
N HIS A 54 4.20 6.87 1.09
CA HIS A 54 5.48 7.32 0.57
C HIS A 54 5.36 8.33 -0.57
N GLY A 55 6.14 9.42 -0.47
CA GLY A 55 6.30 10.44 -1.50
C GLY A 55 7.44 10.19 -2.49
N GLY A 56 8.02 9.00 -2.49
CA GLY A 56 9.10 8.65 -3.43
C GLY A 56 10.50 9.10 -3.01
N SER A 57 10.67 9.71 -1.84
CA SER A 57 11.97 10.16 -1.30
C SER A 57 13.02 9.02 -1.31
N LYS A 58 12.59 7.80 -1.08
CA LYS A 58 13.40 6.58 -1.11
C LYS A 58 13.97 6.24 -2.51
N TYR A 59 13.22 6.54 -3.56
CA TYR A 59 13.66 6.28 -4.95
C TYR A 59 14.63 7.35 -5.45
N ALA A 60 14.44 8.58 -5.01
CA ALA A 60 15.37 9.67 -5.29
C ALA A 60 16.75 9.43 -4.66
N LEU A 61 16.81 8.78 -3.48
CA LEU A 61 18.08 8.36 -2.82
C LEU A 61 18.92 7.39 -3.67
N ASN A 62 18.31 6.64 -4.56
CA ASN A 62 19.00 5.69 -5.44
C ASN A 62 19.40 6.30 -6.80
N GLY A 63 19.29 7.62 -6.99
CA GLY A 63 19.66 8.31 -8.22
C GLY A 63 18.74 8.01 -9.41
N ILE A 64 17.64 7.26 -9.20
CA ILE A 64 16.72 6.88 -10.26
C ILE A 64 15.56 7.89 -10.29
N LEU A 65 15.73 8.96 -11.05
CA LEU A 65 14.63 9.80 -11.50
C LEU A 65 13.85 9.07 -12.61
N SER A 66 13.16 7.99 -12.24
CA SER A 66 12.29 7.27 -13.16
C SER A 66 10.91 7.91 -13.21
N ASN A 67 10.15 7.69 -14.29
CA ASN A 67 8.75 8.11 -14.39
C ASN A 67 7.92 7.60 -13.19
N ALA A 68 8.27 6.42 -12.65
CA ALA A 68 7.67 5.87 -11.45
C ALA A 68 7.93 6.74 -10.19
N ALA A 69 9.14 7.29 -10.02
CA ALA A 69 9.45 8.18 -8.90
C ALA A 69 8.65 9.50 -8.97
N GLN A 70 8.44 10.03 -10.18
CA GLN A 70 7.61 11.22 -10.40
C GLN A 70 6.13 10.94 -10.07
N THR A 71 5.58 9.81 -10.52
CA THR A 71 4.20 9.41 -10.21
C THR A 71 3.98 9.23 -8.71
N ILE A 72 4.90 8.54 -8.02
CA ILE A 72 4.82 8.32 -6.58
C ILE A 72 4.95 9.64 -5.80
N SER A 73 5.66 10.61 -6.32
CA SER A 73 5.85 11.90 -5.65
C SER A 73 4.55 12.66 -5.36
N GLY A 74 3.51 12.46 -6.14
CA GLY A 74 2.18 13.04 -5.94
C GLY A 74 1.32 12.32 -4.89
N MET A 75 1.71 11.12 -4.45
CA MET A 75 0.86 10.29 -3.58
C MET A 75 0.52 10.93 -2.22
N PRO A 76 1.45 11.54 -1.45
CA PRO A 76 1.09 12.17 -0.19
C PRO A 76 0.00 13.22 -0.33
N ALA A 77 0.09 14.10 -1.33
CA ALA A 77 -0.93 15.12 -1.58
C ALA A 77 -2.29 14.51 -1.95
N ARG A 78 -2.29 13.48 -2.81
CA ARG A 78 -3.49 12.76 -3.22
C ARG A 78 -4.17 12.08 -2.04
N TRP A 79 -3.41 11.41 -1.19
CA TRP A 79 -3.91 10.76 0.02
C TRP A 79 -4.42 11.78 1.04
N LYS A 80 -3.72 12.91 1.26
CA LYS A 80 -4.18 13.99 2.14
C LYS A 80 -5.51 14.57 1.68
N ALA A 81 -5.71 14.79 0.38
CA ALA A 81 -7.00 15.22 -0.15
C ALA A 81 -8.11 14.20 0.15
N CYS A 82 -7.84 12.91 0.01
CA CYS A 82 -8.80 11.85 0.36
C CYS A 82 -9.10 11.84 1.88
N LEU A 83 -8.08 11.99 2.74
CA LEU A 83 -8.24 12.04 4.20
C LEU A 83 -9.04 13.27 4.66
N GLN A 84 -9.01 14.36 3.88
CA GLN A 84 -9.80 15.57 4.12
C GLN A 84 -11.22 15.49 3.51
N GLY A 85 -11.59 14.38 2.88
CA GLY A 85 -12.88 14.22 2.18
C GLY A 85 -12.98 14.97 0.85
N ASN A 86 -11.90 15.56 0.36
CA ASN A 86 -11.85 16.34 -0.89
C ASN A 86 -11.20 15.60 -2.05
N GLY A 87 -10.78 14.35 -1.83
CA GLY A 87 -10.12 13.52 -2.83
C GLY A 87 -11.08 12.67 -3.63
N GLU A 88 -10.51 11.77 -4.41
CA GLU A 88 -11.27 10.85 -5.27
C GLU A 88 -11.99 9.73 -4.50
N ILE A 89 -11.62 9.48 -3.26
CA ILE A 89 -12.30 8.59 -2.31
C ILE A 89 -12.35 9.34 -0.98
N ASP A 90 -13.50 9.29 -0.32
CA ASP A 90 -13.64 9.86 1.03
C ASP A 90 -13.00 8.91 2.07
N LEU A 91 -11.91 9.34 2.63
CA LEU A 91 -11.18 8.66 3.71
C LEU A 91 -11.17 9.47 5.01
N SER A 92 -12.10 10.41 5.19
CA SER A 92 -12.16 11.29 6.37
C SER A 92 -12.37 10.54 7.70
N SER A 93 -12.87 9.30 7.64
CA SER A 93 -13.03 8.42 8.79
C SER A 93 -11.78 7.59 9.14
N VAL A 94 -10.70 7.72 8.40
CA VAL A 94 -9.46 6.98 8.63
C VAL A 94 -8.65 7.63 9.74
N ASN A 95 -8.17 6.83 10.68
CA ASN A 95 -7.28 7.31 11.74
C ASN A 95 -5.88 7.56 11.17
N VAL A 96 -5.37 8.77 11.37
CA VAL A 96 -3.99 9.16 11.04
C VAL A 96 -3.17 9.09 12.33
N PHE A 97 -2.13 8.25 12.35
CA PHE A 97 -1.24 8.15 13.51
C PHE A 97 -0.30 9.34 13.60
N THR A 98 0.17 9.83 12.47
CA THR A 98 0.98 11.04 12.35
C THR A 98 0.90 11.59 10.93
N GLU A 99 0.96 12.93 10.80
CA GLU A 99 1.01 13.61 9.51
C GLU A 99 2.39 13.52 8.84
N HIS A 100 3.41 13.13 9.62
CA HIS A 100 4.79 13.13 9.18
C HIS A 100 5.50 11.88 9.69
N GLN A 101 6.40 11.34 8.88
CA GLN A 101 7.36 10.35 9.35
C GLN A 101 8.76 10.95 9.46
N LEU A 102 9.63 10.26 10.21
CA LEU A 102 11.02 10.65 10.37
C LEU A 102 11.92 9.84 9.41
N LEU A 103 12.98 10.46 8.98
CA LEU A 103 14.09 9.81 8.29
C LEU A 103 15.37 10.09 9.06
N TRP A 104 16.05 9.04 9.49
CA TRP A 104 17.28 9.19 10.24
C TRP A 104 18.46 8.45 9.58
N SER A 105 19.65 8.89 9.86
CA SER A 105 20.88 8.23 9.41
C SER A 105 21.88 8.12 10.53
N THR A 106 22.85 7.20 10.37
CA THR A 106 24.04 7.16 11.20
C THR A 106 24.95 8.35 10.91
N GLN A 107 25.89 8.64 11.82
CA GLN A 107 26.85 9.73 11.66
C GLN A 107 27.67 9.61 10.36
N SER A 108 28.07 8.39 9.97
CA SER A 108 28.86 8.12 8.77
C SER A 108 28.13 8.45 7.45
N LEU A 109 26.81 8.57 7.47
CA LEU A 109 25.99 8.87 6.30
C LEU A 109 25.41 10.28 6.31
N SER A 110 25.57 11.02 7.40
CA SER A 110 24.99 12.37 7.54
C SER A 110 25.47 13.33 6.45
N SER A 111 26.74 13.31 6.08
CA SER A 111 27.30 14.16 5.01
C SER A 111 26.77 13.84 3.62
N LYS A 112 26.57 12.53 3.33
CA LYS A 112 25.95 12.10 2.07
C LYS A 112 24.47 12.50 1.99
N MET A 113 23.78 12.50 3.11
CA MET A 113 22.41 12.98 3.18
C MET A 113 22.32 14.48 2.92
N VAL A 114 23.18 15.29 3.53
CA VAL A 114 23.19 16.74 3.31
C VAL A 114 23.39 17.08 1.84
N SER A 115 24.35 16.46 1.14
CA SER A 115 24.58 16.68 -0.27
C SER A 115 23.43 16.20 -1.16
N PHE A 116 22.76 15.12 -0.78
CA PHE A 116 21.61 14.58 -1.51
C PHE A 116 20.39 15.52 -1.38
N PHE A 117 20.13 16.06 -0.20
CA PHE A 117 19.02 16.96 0.07
C PHE A 117 19.26 18.41 -0.41
N ALA A 118 20.44 18.72 -0.90
CA ALA A 118 20.70 19.99 -1.58
C ALA A 118 19.93 20.12 -2.92
N SER A 119 19.35 19.03 -3.46
CA SER A 119 18.52 19.10 -4.66
C SER A 119 17.16 19.76 -4.36
N LYS A 120 16.82 20.83 -5.11
CA LYS A 120 15.58 21.62 -4.92
C LYS A 120 14.28 20.81 -4.91
N ALA A 121 14.24 19.68 -5.60
CA ALA A 121 13.03 18.86 -5.72
C ALA A 121 12.64 18.13 -4.42
N LEU A 122 13.58 17.95 -3.49
CA LEU A 122 13.36 17.26 -2.21
C LEU A 122 13.24 18.23 -1.03
N GLN A 123 13.80 19.44 -1.15
CA GLN A 123 13.78 20.45 -0.08
C GLN A 123 12.36 20.87 0.33
N SER A 124 11.38 20.84 -0.59
CA SER A 124 10.00 21.25 -0.29
C SER A 124 9.20 20.24 0.54
N ARG A 125 9.73 19.02 0.76
CA ARG A 125 9.01 17.91 1.46
C ARG A 125 9.75 17.37 2.66
N MET A 126 10.92 17.88 2.94
CA MET A 126 11.79 17.40 4.00
C MET A 126 12.31 18.56 4.82
N GLN A 127 12.12 18.47 6.11
CA GLN A 127 12.62 19.47 7.06
C GLN A 127 13.71 18.81 7.92
N ASN A 128 14.89 19.45 7.99
CA ASN A 128 15.92 19.02 8.93
C ASN A 128 15.48 19.35 10.35
N ILE A 129 15.60 18.39 11.26
CA ILE A 129 15.37 18.58 12.69
C ILE A 129 16.72 18.78 13.37
N PRO A 130 17.04 20.03 13.77
CA PRO A 130 18.29 20.34 14.45
C PRO A 130 18.33 19.66 15.83
N LYS A 131 19.53 19.45 16.37
CA LYS A 131 19.71 18.71 17.65
C LYS A 131 18.89 19.31 18.80
N SER A 132 18.74 20.61 18.85
CA SER A 132 17.98 21.34 19.86
C SER A 132 16.46 21.09 19.83
N GLU A 133 15.92 20.60 18.70
CA GLU A 133 14.48 20.38 18.51
C GLU A 133 14.11 18.89 18.53
N ARG A 134 15.11 18.01 18.70
CA ARG A 134 14.87 16.56 18.74
C ARG A 134 14.23 16.14 20.05
N SER A 135 13.34 15.17 19.96
CA SER A 135 12.63 14.59 21.10
C SER A 135 12.73 13.07 21.16
N GLY A 136 12.33 12.49 22.27
CA GLY A 136 12.31 11.04 22.46
C GLY A 136 13.69 10.41 22.29
N LEU A 137 13.76 9.29 21.60
CA LEU A 137 15.01 8.55 21.34
C LEU A 137 16.07 9.35 20.57
N PHE A 138 15.64 10.32 19.78
CA PHE A 138 16.55 11.14 18.97
C PHE A 138 17.15 12.34 19.73
N ALA A 139 16.63 12.64 20.94
CA ALA A 139 17.20 13.65 21.83
C ALA A 139 18.43 13.13 22.59
N ASP A 140 18.65 11.82 22.66
CA ASP A 140 19.77 11.20 23.36
C ASP A 140 21.11 11.65 22.78
N ASP A 141 22.05 11.96 23.65
CA ASP A 141 23.39 12.42 23.27
C ASP A 141 24.19 11.36 22.51
N GLY A 142 23.86 10.09 22.61
CA GLY A 142 24.41 8.99 21.82
C GLY A 142 23.99 9.04 20.34
N PHE A 143 22.88 9.69 20.02
CA PHE A 143 22.43 9.83 18.63
C PHE A 143 23.20 10.95 17.92
N LYS A 144 24.20 10.58 17.11
CA LYS A 144 25.05 11.51 16.34
C LYS A 144 24.65 11.65 14.87
N GLY A 145 23.56 11.01 14.46
CA GLY A 145 23.10 11.00 13.07
C GLY A 145 22.33 12.27 12.66
N ALA A 146 21.94 12.35 11.40
CA ALA A 146 21.01 13.35 10.91
C ALA A 146 19.56 12.86 11.10
N LEU A 147 18.63 13.82 11.33
CA LEU A 147 17.22 13.57 11.47
C LEU A 147 16.44 14.55 10.60
N TYR A 148 15.51 14.03 9.82
CA TYR A 148 14.62 14.79 8.95
C TYR A 148 13.18 14.38 9.20
N GLN A 149 12.28 15.34 9.06
CA GLN A 149 10.84 15.12 8.98
C GLN A 149 10.42 15.07 7.51
N LEU A 150 9.62 14.08 7.15
CA LEU A 150 9.04 13.90 5.82
C LEU A 150 7.56 14.22 5.86
N ASP A 151 7.05 14.93 4.87
CA ASP A 151 5.62 15.20 4.70
C ASP A 151 4.90 13.96 4.12
N GLU A 152 4.96 12.86 4.86
CA GLU A 152 4.43 11.53 4.51
C GLU A 152 3.59 11.02 5.69
N PRO A 153 2.25 11.00 5.59
CA PRO A 153 1.40 10.56 6.70
C PRO A 153 1.49 9.06 6.92
N VAL A 154 1.22 8.66 8.17
CA VAL A 154 1.13 7.27 8.58
C VAL A 154 -0.28 6.97 9.08
N LEU A 155 -0.92 5.98 8.45
CA LEU A 155 -2.32 5.65 8.66
C LEU A 155 -2.50 4.36 9.45
N ASP A 156 -3.58 4.29 10.20
CA ASP A 156 -4.10 3.03 10.72
C ASP A 156 -4.70 2.22 9.55
N VAL A 157 -4.00 1.19 9.12
CA VAL A 157 -4.43 0.30 8.02
C VAL A 157 -5.76 -0.37 8.31
N GLY A 158 -6.05 -0.67 9.59
CA GLY A 158 -7.33 -1.27 9.99
C GLY A 158 -8.51 -0.34 9.74
N SER A 159 -8.39 0.94 10.11
CA SER A 159 -9.42 1.95 9.84
C SER A 159 -9.54 2.26 8.35
N LEU A 160 -8.42 2.27 7.61
CA LEU A 160 -8.41 2.44 6.16
C LEU A 160 -9.21 1.34 5.45
N LEU A 161 -8.99 0.08 5.81
CA LEU A 161 -9.76 -1.02 5.24
C LEU A 161 -11.26 -0.88 5.53
N LYS A 162 -11.63 -0.52 6.76
CA LYS A 162 -13.04 -0.28 7.12
C LYS A 162 -13.67 0.83 6.27
N ALA A 163 -12.97 1.94 6.07
CA ALA A 163 -13.42 3.06 5.25
C ALA A 163 -13.65 2.64 3.79
N LEU A 164 -12.72 1.85 3.21
CA LEU A 164 -12.83 1.40 1.82
C LEU A 164 -13.88 0.30 1.61
N ILE A 165 -14.14 -0.54 2.61
CA ILE A 165 -15.13 -1.62 2.51
C ILE A 165 -16.55 -1.07 2.63
N LYS A 166 -16.78 -0.16 3.58
CA LYS A 166 -18.12 0.28 4.01
C LYS A 166 -19.03 0.75 2.86
N PRO A 167 -18.59 1.58 1.90
CA PRO A 167 -19.50 2.12 0.87
C PRO A 167 -20.10 1.05 -0.05
N TYR A 168 -19.36 -0.02 -0.33
CA TYR A 168 -19.70 -1.03 -1.33
C TYR A 168 -19.57 -2.46 -0.80
N ALA A 169 -19.84 -2.68 0.48
CA ALA A 169 -19.69 -3.99 1.13
C ALA A 169 -20.55 -5.08 0.47
N ALA A 170 -21.72 -4.73 -0.07
CA ALA A 170 -22.62 -5.69 -0.71
C ALA A 170 -22.09 -6.28 -2.02
N THR A 171 -21.13 -5.63 -2.67
CA THR A 171 -20.51 -6.09 -3.92
C THR A 171 -19.10 -6.67 -3.71
N ILE A 172 -18.72 -6.91 -2.46
CA ILE A 172 -17.51 -7.66 -2.10
C ILE A 172 -17.91 -9.10 -1.80
N LEU A 173 -17.51 -10.03 -2.67
CA LEU A 173 -17.90 -11.42 -2.57
C LEU A 173 -16.73 -12.29 -2.11
N LYS A 174 -17.02 -13.16 -1.15
CA LYS A 174 -16.08 -14.19 -0.76
C LYS A 174 -16.21 -15.38 -1.74
N THR A 175 -15.09 -15.76 -2.35
CA THR A 175 -15.01 -16.92 -3.25
C THR A 175 -14.34 -18.10 -2.55
N PRO A 176 -14.49 -19.33 -3.08
CA PRO A 176 -13.70 -20.46 -2.65
C PRO A 176 -12.18 -20.21 -2.78
N ASP A 177 -11.41 -20.84 -1.90
CA ASP A 177 -9.92 -20.81 -1.99
C ASP A 177 -9.44 -21.85 -3.01
N SER A 178 -9.88 -21.66 -4.26
CA SER A 178 -9.53 -22.50 -5.41
C SER A 178 -9.22 -21.61 -6.61
N THR A 179 -8.42 -22.13 -7.53
CA THR A 179 -8.18 -21.46 -8.80
C THR A 179 -9.45 -21.55 -9.64
N PRO A 180 -9.99 -20.43 -10.15
CA PRO A 180 -11.17 -20.47 -11.00
C PRO A 180 -10.87 -21.08 -12.37
N GLU A 181 -11.88 -21.66 -12.97
CA GLU A 181 -11.90 -21.95 -14.41
C GLU A 181 -12.17 -20.66 -15.17
N TRP A 182 -11.37 -20.37 -16.20
CA TRP A 182 -11.55 -19.19 -17.05
C TRP A 182 -12.28 -19.57 -18.31
N ILE A 183 -13.44 -18.97 -18.55
CA ILE A 183 -14.23 -19.17 -19.76
C ILE A 183 -13.85 -18.11 -20.78
N LYS A 184 -13.48 -18.55 -21.97
CA LYS A 184 -13.07 -17.69 -23.08
C LYS A 184 -14.01 -17.83 -24.26
N GLN A 185 -14.35 -16.71 -24.86
CA GLN A 185 -15.07 -16.63 -26.14
C GLN A 185 -14.30 -15.67 -27.06
N ASP A 186 -14.02 -16.10 -28.27
CA ASP A 186 -13.26 -15.32 -29.26
C ASP A 186 -11.91 -14.78 -28.75
N GLY A 187 -11.23 -15.58 -27.91
CA GLY A 187 -9.94 -15.22 -27.32
C GLY A 187 -10.01 -14.27 -26.13
N GLN A 188 -11.20 -13.81 -25.75
CA GLN A 188 -11.42 -12.92 -24.59
C GLN A 188 -11.98 -13.72 -23.41
N ILE A 189 -11.60 -13.35 -22.19
CA ILE A 189 -12.18 -13.90 -20.97
C ILE A 189 -13.55 -13.26 -20.78
N THR A 190 -14.59 -14.10 -20.71
CA THR A 190 -15.98 -13.64 -20.52
C THR A 190 -16.55 -14.06 -19.16
N ALA A 191 -15.98 -15.09 -18.53
CA ALA A 191 -16.43 -15.53 -17.20
C ALA A 191 -15.32 -16.20 -16.38
N MET A 192 -15.54 -16.23 -15.06
CA MET A 192 -14.84 -17.06 -14.08
C MET A 192 -15.82 -18.04 -13.47
N ARG A 193 -15.44 -19.31 -13.34
CA ARG A 193 -16.27 -20.34 -12.73
C ARG A 193 -15.57 -20.96 -11.52
N PHE A 194 -16.32 -21.14 -10.43
CA PHE A 194 -15.90 -21.83 -9.21
C PHE A 194 -16.77 -23.07 -9.02
N GLY A 195 -16.25 -24.22 -9.45
CA GLY A 195 -17.02 -25.46 -9.47
C GLY A 195 -18.25 -25.38 -10.38
N GLU A 196 -19.31 -26.13 -10.05
CA GLU A 196 -20.57 -26.11 -10.82
C GLU A 196 -21.58 -25.10 -10.28
N GLU A 197 -21.31 -24.49 -9.13
CA GLU A 197 -22.27 -23.69 -8.39
C GLU A 197 -22.25 -22.19 -8.71
N LEU A 198 -21.06 -21.65 -9.02
CA LEU A 198 -20.89 -20.21 -9.20
C LEU A 198 -20.18 -19.86 -10.50
N GLU A 199 -20.82 -19.09 -11.34
CA GLU A 199 -20.22 -18.45 -12.52
C GLU A 199 -20.38 -16.94 -12.43
N ILE A 200 -19.29 -16.21 -12.67
CA ILE A 200 -19.27 -14.75 -12.66
C ILE A 200 -18.86 -14.27 -14.06
N GLN A 201 -19.78 -13.60 -14.72
CA GLN A 201 -19.60 -13.04 -16.07
C GLN A 201 -19.27 -11.57 -16.00
N ALA A 202 -18.32 -11.08 -16.79
CA ALA A 202 -17.98 -9.67 -16.86
C ALA A 202 -17.37 -9.26 -18.19
N GLN A 203 -17.45 -7.96 -18.48
CA GLN A 203 -16.78 -7.38 -19.64
C GLN A 203 -15.26 -7.25 -19.42
N GLN A 204 -14.85 -7.04 -18.16
CA GLN A 204 -13.44 -6.86 -17.79
C GLN A 204 -13.10 -7.59 -16.49
N PHE A 205 -11.90 -8.19 -16.45
CA PHE A 205 -11.33 -8.81 -15.27
C PHE A 205 -10.03 -8.11 -14.90
N VAL A 206 -9.90 -7.63 -13.66
CA VAL A 206 -8.72 -6.92 -13.16
C VAL A 206 -8.09 -7.71 -12.01
N LEU A 207 -6.84 -8.11 -12.16
CA LEU A 207 -6.12 -8.88 -11.15
C LEU A 207 -5.36 -7.93 -10.21
N THR A 208 -5.78 -7.88 -8.94
CA THR A 208 -5.17 -7.10 -7.86
C THR A 208 -4.76 -7.97 -6.67
N SER A 209 -4.55 -9.27 -6.93
CA SER A 209 -4.35 -10.32 -5.92
C SER A 209 -2.93 -10.35 -5.31
N GLY A 210 -2.13 -9.30 -5.50
CA GLY A 210 -0.80 -9.22 -4.92
C GLY A 210 0.05 -10.46 -5.25
N GLU A 211 0.51 -11.19 -4.23
CA GLU A 211 1.31 -12.41 -4.43
C GLU A 211 0.55 -13.55 -5.13
N GLY A 212 -0.77 -13.55 -5.02
CA GLY A 212 -1.64 -14.54 -5.68
C GLY A 212 -1.75 -14.34 -7.20
N THR A 213 -1.40 -13.15 -7.71
CA THR A 213 -1.50 -12.83 -9.15
C THR A 213 -0.70 -13.80 -10.01
N GLY A 214 0.45 -14.29 -9.53
CA GLY A 214 1.26 -15.26 -10.29
C GLY A 214 0.51 -16.55 -10.62
N LYS A 215 -0.21 -17.12 -9.65
CA LYS A 215 -1.03 -18.33 -9.85
C LYS A 215 -2.19 -18.09 -10.83
N LEU A 216 -2.81 -16.91 -10.77
CA LEU A 216 -3.88 -16.55 -11.71
C LEU A 216 -3.35 -16.38 -13.13
N LEU A 217 -2.18 -15.78 -13.32
CA LEU A 217 -1.53 -15.67 -14.63
C LEU A 217 -1.18 -17.05 -15.21
N GLU A 218 -0.67 -17.97 -14.37
CA GLU A 218 -0.39 -19.35 -14.75
C GLU A 218 -1.67 -20.08 -15.20
N SER A 219 -2.78 -19.92 -14.47
CA SER A 219 -4.07 -20.53 -14.86
C SER A 219 -4.63 -19.98 -16.16
N LEU A 220 -4.27 -18.74 -16.51
CA LEU A 220 -4.59 -18.10 -17.77
C LEU A 220 -3.61 -18.47 -18.91
N GLN A 221 -2.55 -19.23 -18.61
CA GLN A 221 -1.44 -19.55 -19.51
C GLN A 221 -0.67 -18.29 -19.98
N LEU A 222 -0.64 -17.24 -19.15
CA LEU A 222 0.06 -16.00 -19.42
C LEU A 222 1.48 -16.04 -18.83
N THR A 223 2.47 -15.77 -19.66
CA THR A 223 3.90 -15.75 -19.27
C THR A 223 4.38 -14.36 -18.87
N LYS A 224 3.56 -13.35 -19.10
CA LYS A 224 3.84 -11.93 -18.79
C LYS A 224 2.59 -11.27 -18.18
N PRO A 225 2.76 -10.31 -17.27
CA PRO A 225 4.01 -9.88 -16.63
C PRO A 225 4.57 -10.96 -15.67
N LYS A 226 5.91 -10.99 -15.50
CA LYS A 226 6.52 -11.87 -14.49
C LYS A 226 6.41 -11.24 -13.11
N MET A 227 5.82 -11.96 -12.18
CA MET A 227 5.72 -11.52 -10.78
C MET A 227 7.07 -11.70 -10.07
N GLN A 228 7.58 -10.64 -9.46
CA GLN A 228 8.79 -10.69 -8.64
C GLN A 228 8.40 -10.72 -7.16
N LYS A 229 8.73 -11.82 -6.48
CA LYS A 229 8.58 -11.92 -5.03
C LYS A 229 9.84 -11.40 -4.34
N ARG A 230 9.67 -10.48 -3.40
CA ARG A 230 10.75 -9.95 -2.54
C ARG A 230 10.35 -10.19 -1.09
N PRO A 231 10.79 -11.29 -0.48
CA PRO A 231 10.46 -11.57 0.91
C PRO A 231 11.07 -10.48 1.81
N LEU A 232 10.22 -9.93 2.68
CA LEU A 232 10.62 -9.02 3.74
C LEU A 232 10.29 -9.69 5.07
N GLN A 233 11.20 -9.54 6.03
CA GLN A 233 10.97 -9.99 7.39
C GLN A 233 10.73 -8.77 8.27
N MET A 234 9.70 -8.86 9.12
CA MET A 234 9.44 -7.86 10.14
C MET A 234 9.78 -8.44 11.51
N LEU A 235 10.42 -7.63 12.33
CA LEU A 235 10.63 -7.93 13.74
C LEU A 235 9.56 -7.20 14.55
N LEU A 236 8.80 -7.96 15.33
CA LEU A 236 7.82 -7.40 16.27
C LEU A 236 8.44 -7.35 17.66
N CYS A 237 8.56 -6.16 18.22
CA CYS A 237 9.02 -5.95 19.58
C CYS A 237 7.83 -5.55 20.47
N LYS A 238 7.72 -6.16 21.64
CA LYS A 238 6.72 -5.84 22.67
C LYS A 238 7.43 -5.41 23.93
N ALA A 239 6.95 -4.34 24.57
CA ALA A 239 7.44 -3.96 25.88
C ALA A 239 7.23 -5.11 26.88
N LYS A 240 8.23 -5.40 27.70
CA LYS A 240 8.11 -6.41 28.79
C LYS A 240 7.15 -5.93 29.87
N ASP A 241 7.22 -4.64 30.17
CA ASP A 241 6.42 -3.97 31.19
C ASP A 241 5.39 -3.05 30.52
N PRO A 242 4.09 -3.31 30.71
CA PRO A 242 3.02 -2.45 30.17
C PRO A 242 3.05 -1.00 30.72
N ALA A 243 3.64 -0.80 31.92
CA ALA A 243 3.79 0.54 32.51
C ALA A 243 4.86 1.38 31.79
N ASN A 244 5.77 0.71 31.06
CA ASN A 244 6.81 1.35 30.26
C ASN A 244 6.64 0.95 28.79
N PRO A 245 5.64 1.49 28.07
CA PRO A 245 5.39 1.16 26.68
C PRO A 245 6.55 1.60 25.79
N LEU A 246 6.76 0.89 24.70
CA LEU A 246 7.69 1.34 23.67
C LEU A 246 7.20 2.67 23.07
N PRO A 247 8.11 3.62 22.79
CA PRO A 247 7.71 4.88 22.18
C PRO A 247 7.11 4.63 20.78
N GLN A 248 6.05 5.37 20.47
CA GLN A 248 5.48 5.37 19.12
C GLN A 248 6.34 6.25 18.23
N ILE A 249 7.14 5.63 17.36
CA ILE A 249 8.03 6.32 16.42
C ILE A 249 7.78 5.74 15.04
N TYR A 250 7.51 6.62 14.09
CA TYR A 250 7.37 6.28 12.69
C TYR A 250 8.56 6.85 11.93
N ALA A 251 9.54 6.00 11.67
CA ALA A 251 10.80 6.44 11.11
C ALA A 251 11.41 5.42 10.14
N HIS A 252 12.12 5.92 9.13
CA HIS A 252 13.01 5.12 8.30
C HIS A 252 14.46 5.38 8.66
N GLY A 253 15.22 4.31 8.87
CA GLY A 253 16.66 4.38 9.01
C GLY A 253 17.37 4.23 7.67
N LEU A 254 18.45 4.98 7.48
CA LEU A 254 19.42 4.77 6.41
C LEU A 254 20.66 4.09 6.98
N GLY A 255 20.90 2.85 6.55
CA GLY A 255 22.10 2.09 6.92
C GLY A 255 23.30 2.42 6.03
N SER A 256 24.47 1.85 6.36
CA SER A 256 25.70 1.98 5.58
C SER A 256 25.67 1.30 4.20
N GLY A 257 24.67 0.49 3.93
CA GLY A 257 24.37 -0.03 2.58
C GLY A 257 23.39 0.90 1.86
N SER A 258 23.27 0.79 0.56
CA SER A 258 22.37 1.60 -0.27
C SER A 258 20.88 1.34 -0.02
N LYS A 259 20.53 0.52 0.98
CA LYS A 259 19.14 0.16 1.31
C LYS A 259 18.72 0.81 2.62
N PRO A 260 17.56 1.49 2.67
CA PRO A 260 16.99 1.96 3.92
C PRO A 260 16.65 0.76 4.82
N ILE A 261 16.97 0.88 6.10
CA ILE A 261 16.50 -0.04 7.12
C ILE A 261 15.20 0.56 7.65
N ALA A 262 14.08 -0.13 7.45
CA ALA A 262 12.85 0.23 8.12
C ALA A 262 12.97 -0.20 9.59
N THR A 263 12.67 0.68 10.49
CA THR A 263 12.58 0.40 11.93
C THR A 263 11.16 0.58 12.40
#